data_f3f0e7198f8b54f98492a6ed773545e0
#
_entry.id   f3f0e7198f8b54f98492a6ed773545e0
#
_cell.length_a   1.000
_cell.length_b   1.000
_cell.length_c   1.000
_cell.angle_alpha   90.00
_cell.angle_beta   90.00
_cell.angle_gamma   90.00
#
_symmetry.space_group_name_H-M   'P 1'
#
loop_
_entity.id
_entity.type
_entity.pdbx_description
1 polymer ?
#
loop_
_entity_poly.entity_id
_entity_poly.type
_entity_poly.pdbx_seq_one_letter_code
_entity_poly.pdbx_strand_id
1 'polypeptide(L)'
;MEVEHLDHRRPLYLMVTINGVQIRRALVDTGTSLNLKALSTLKAMGLTGRRILRTPMEITGFGGAAGSTEGYVQLALKVGPIVALTRFHVINSEVSYHVLLGRPWLHKHHLIPSTYHQCVKGRLNGSLARIPANHNSFS
;
A
#
# COMPACT_ATOMS: atom_id res chain seq x y z
N MET A 1 6.48 3.39 -29.29
CA MET A 1 5.99 2.14 -28.82
C MET A 1 4.86 2.33 -27.85
N GLU A 2 3.69 2.28 -28.38
CA GLU A 2 2.47 2.56 -27.64
C GLU A 2 2.19 1.55 -26.54
N VAL A 3 2.50 0.27 -26.79
CA VAL A 3 2.23 -0.80 -25.83
C VAL A 3 3.03 -0.58 -24.55
N GLU A 4 4.31 -0.29 -24.69
CA GLU A 4 5.17 -0.04 -23.52
C GLU A 4 4.68 1.16 -22.73
N HIS A 5 4.28 2.21 -23.41
CA HIS A 5 3.76 3.41 -22.78
C HIS A 5 2.46 3.13 -22.00
N LEU A 6 1.58 2.30 -22.55
CA LEU A 6 0.34 1.91 -21.87
C LEU A 6 0.63 1.09 -20.60
N ASP A 7 1.62 0.20 -20.66
CA ASP A 7 1.97 -0.63 -19.51
C ASP A 7 2.51 0.21 -18.35
N HIS A 8 3.21 1.32 -18.62
CA HIS A 8 3.70 2.22 -17.59
C HIS A 8 2.57 2.91 -16.82
N ARG A 9 1.40 3.03 -17.41
CA ARG A 9 0.25 3.69 -16.80
C ARG A 9 -0.61 2.76 -15.98
N ARG A 10 -0.37 1.47 -16.08
CA ARG A 10 -1.17 0.48 -15.38
C ARG A 10 -0.81 0.47 -13.91
N PRO A 11 -1.79 0.69 -13.00
CA PRO A 11 -1.49 0.68 -11.58
C PRO A 11 -1.03 -0.70 -11.12
N LEU A 12 -0.20 -0.72 -10.10
CA LEU A 12 0.33 -1.95 -9.53
C LEU A 12 -0.36 -2.20 -8.19
N TYR A 13 -1.21 -3.21 -8.16
CA TYR A 13 -1.88 -3.65 -6.94
C TYR A 13 -1.29 -4.97 -6.45
N LEU A 14 -1.06 -5.07 -5.16
CA LEU A 14 -0.60 -6.30 -4.53
C LEU A 14 -1.68 -6.87 -3.63
N MET A 15 -1.68 -8.18 -3.47
CA MET A 15 -2.45 -8.82 -2.42
C MET A 15 -1.61 -8.82 -1.16
N VAL A 16 -2.17 -8.31 -0.07
CA VAL A 16 -1.48 -8.21 1.20
C VAL A 16 -2.36 -8.77 2.31
N THR A 17 -1.75 -9.08 3.44
CA THR A 17 -2.48 -9.51 4.64
C THR A 17 -2.10 -8.57 5.77
N ILE A 18 -3.11 -7.99 6.42
CA ILE A 18 -2.91 -7.09 7.54
C ILE A 18 -3.66 -7.64 8.73
N ASN A 19 -2.93 -7.94 9.81
CA ASN A 19 -3.49 -8.56 11.02
C ASN A 19 -4.38 -9.78 10.68
N GLY A 20 -3.92 -10.59 9.72
CA GLY A 20 -4.64 -11.80 9.32
C GLY A 20 -5.76 -11.59 8.31
N VAL A 21 -6.04 -10.35 7.92
CA VAL A 21 -7.11 -10.03 6.95
C VAL A 21 -6.49 -9.79 5.58
N GLN A 22 -6.98 -10.51 4.58
CA GLN A 22 -6.49 -10.39 3.21
C GLN A 22 -7.09 -9.17 2.52
N ILE A 23 -6.24 -8.38 1.87
CA ILE A 23 -6.63 -7.15 1.18
C ILE A 23 -6.07 -7.20 -0.24
N ARG A 24 -6.94 -7.00 -1.24
CA ARG A 24 -6.59 -7.15 -2.66
C ARG A 24 -6.14 -5.87 -3.34
N ARG A 25 -6.52 -4.71 -2.82
CA ARG A 25 -6.22 -3.42 -3.44
C ARG A 25 -5.19 -2.65 -2.65
N ALA A 26 -4.00 -3.22 -2.52
CA ALA A 26 -2.87 -2.49 -1.97
C ALA A 26 -2.10 -1.87 -3.13
N LEU A 27 -2.31 -0.59 -3.36
CA LEU A 27 -1.69 0.16 -4.45
C LEU A 27 -0.26 0.52 -4.09
N VAL A 28 0.68 0.23 -4.98
CA VAL A 28 2.08 0.61 -4.82
C VAL A 28 2.31 1.93 -5.55
N ASP A 29 2.84 2.93 -4.82
CA ASP A 29 3.04 4.26 -5.38
C ASP A 29 4.37 4.85 -4.90
N THR A 30 5.33 4.97 -5.81
CA THR A 30 6.65 5.55 -5.51
C THR A 30 6.59 7.06 -5.32
N GLY A 31 5.49 7.69 -5.71
CA GLY A 31 5.33 9.13 -5.59
C GLY A 31 4.89 9.61 -4.22
N THR A 32 4.55 8.69 -3.31
CA THR A 32 4.04 9.08 -2.01
C THR A 32 5.06 8.85 -0.90
N SER A 33 5.07 9.75 0.07
CA SER A 33 5.99 9.70 1.21
C SER A 33 5.37 9.03 2.45
N LEU A 34 4.18 8.47 2.33
CA LEU A 34 3.47 7.80 3.42
C LEU A 34 2.89 6.48 2.93
N ASN A 35 2.70 5.54 3.86
CA ASN A 35 1.78 4.44 3.62
C ASN A 35 0.43 4.88 4.14
N LEU A 36 -0.62 4.69 3.36
CA LEU A 36 -1.97 5.14 3.69
C LEU A 36 -2.94 3.97 3.81
N LYS A 37 -3.93 4.13 4.67
CA LYS A 37 -5.00 3.15 4.83
C LYS A 37 -6.32 3.89 4.97
N ALA A 38 -7.32 3.48 4.20
CA ALA A 38 -8.64 4.08 4.28
C ALA A 38 -9.31 3.72 5.62
N LEU A 39 -9.94 4.70 6.25
CA LEU A 39 -10.65 4.47 7.51
C LEU A 39 -11.74 3.41 7.35
N SER A 40 -12.44 3.41 6.24
CA SER A 40 -13.47 2.39 5.95
C SER A 40 -12.88 0.99 5.94
N THR A 41 -11.67 0.82 5.39
CA THR A 41 -10.99 -0.47 5.39
C THR A 41 -10.61 -0.90 6.80
N LEU A 42 -10.13 0.05 7.61
CA LEU A 42 -9.78 -0.21 9.00
C LEU A 42 -11.00 -0.71 9.77
N LYS A 43 -12.13 -0.05 9.60
CA LYS A 43 -13.39 -0.45 10.24
C LYS A 43 -13.88 -1.80 9.75
N ALA A 44 -13.76 -2.07 8.45
CA ALA A 44 -14.17 -3.36 7.88
C ALA A 44 -13.33 -4.51 8.43
N MET A 45 -12.11 -4.24 8.87
CA MET A 45 -11.25 -5.24 9.50
C MET A 45 -11.57 -5.48 10.97
N GLY A 46 -12.58 -4.78 11.50
CA GLY A 46 -12.96 -4.90 12.91
C GLY A 46 -12.08 -4.08 13.87
N LEU A 47 -11.24 -3.22 13.34
CA LEU A 47 -10.38 -2.38 14.18
C LEU A 47 -11.10 -1.07 14.49
N THR A 48 -10.97 -0.62 15.74
CA THR A 48 -11.63 0.61 16.19
C THR A 48 -10.73 1.81 16.03
N GLY A 49 -11.34 2.99 16.00
CA GLY A 49 -10.58 4.24 15.96
C GLY A 49 -9.69 4.46 17.18
N ARG A 50 -9.86 3.70 18.26
CA ARG A 50 -9.02 3.79 19.44
C ARG A 50 -7.57 3.41 19.17
N ARG A 51 -7.32 2.61 18.14
CA ARG A 51 -5.95 2.23 17.78
C ARG A 51 -5.21 3.32 17.04
N ILE A 52 -5.91 4.35 16.58
CA ILE A 52 -5.31 5.43 15.83
C ILE A 52 -4.65 6.40 16.77
N LEU A 53 -3.33 6.59 16.60
CA LEU A 53 -2.61 7.63 17.31
C LEU A 53 -2.90 8.95 16.62
N ARG A 54 -3.53 9.89 17.34
CA ARG A 54 -4.10 11.11 16.79
C ARG A 54 -3.05 12.18 16.56
N THR A 55 -2.26 12.02 15.51
CA THR A 55 -1.31 13.02 15.03
C THR A 55 -1.64 13.30 13.56
N PRO A 56 -2.64 14.13 13.28
CA PRO A 56 -3.03 14.38 11.89
C PRO A 56 -1.95 15.09 11.10
N MET A 57 -1.87 14.77 9.81
CA MET A 57 -0.96 15.41 8.87
C MET A 57 -1.75 15.81 7.64
N GLU A 58 -1.39 16.93 7.05
CA GLU A 58 -1.98 17.34 5.78
C GLU A 58 -1.36 16.55 4.63
N ILE A 59 -2.20 16.13 3.70
CA ILE A 59 -1.78 15.42 2.50
C ILE A 59 -2.44 16.05 1.27
N THR A 60 -1.73 15.99 0.14
CA THR A 60 -2.25 16.50 -1.12
C THR A 60 -1.92 15.52 -2.25
N GLY A 61 -2.92 15.17 -3.04
CA GLY A 61 -2.74 14.42 -4.28
C GLY A 61 -2.33 12.96 -4.14
N PHE A 62 -2.35 12.38 -2.96
CA PHE A 62 -1.93 10.99 -2.78
C PHE A 62 -3.03 10.03 -3.23
N GLY A 63 -2.81 9.39 -4.40
CA GLY A 63 -3.76 8.41 -4.91
C GLY A 63 -5.18 8.94 -5.03
N GLY A 64 -5.36 10.23 -5.25
CA GLY A 64 -6.66 10.87 -5.30
C GLY A 64 -7.17 11.38 -3.96
N ALA A 65 -6.44 11.16 -2.86
CA ALA A 65 -6.83 11.64 -1.55
C ALA A 65 -6.36 13.08 -1.33
N ALA A 66 -7.11 13.84 -0.54
CA ALA A 66 -6.76 15.20 -0.16
C ALA A 66 -7.28 15.47 1.23
N GLY A 67 -6.66 16.43 1.93
CA GLY A 67 -7.06 16.83 3.27
C GLY A 67 -6.09 16.39 4.33
N SER A 68 -6.59 16.05 5.51
CA SER A 68 -5.77 15.64 6.64
C SER A 68 -5.95 14.15 6.96
N THR A 69 -4.91 13.54 7.51
CA THR A 69 -5.04 12.19 8.05
C THR A 69 -5.71 12.25 9.42
N GLU A 70 -6.32 11.13 9.83
CA GLU A 70 -6.88 10.98 11.18
C GLU A 70 -5.80 10.73 12.23
N GLY A 71 -4.60 10.41 11.78
CA GLY A 71 -3.50 9.95 12.58
C GLY A 71 -2.90 8.71 11.94
N TYR A 72 -2.25 7.87 12.73
CA TYR A 72 -1.63 6.66 12.19
C TYR A 72 -1.86 5.45 13.08
N VAL A 73 -1.66 4.27 12.50
CA VAL A 73 -1.80 3.00 13.19
C VAL A 73 -0.64 2.10 12.75
N GLN A 74 -0.16 1.24 13.65
CA GLN A 74 0.87 0.26 13.33
C GLN A 74 0.24 -1.13 13.31
N LEU A 75 0.39 -1.81 12.17
CA LEU A 75 -0.23 -3.11 11.96
C LEU A 75 0.78 -4.07 11.32
N ALA A 76 0.60 -5.35 11.57
CA ALA A 76 1.43 -6.38 10.95
C ALA A 76 1.03 -6.52 9.48
N LEU A 77 1.94 -6.19 8.59
CA LEU A 77 1.73 -6.29 7.14
C LEU A 77 2.53 -7.45 6.58
N LYS A 78 1.85 -8.33 5.87
CA LYS A 78 2.48 -9.44 5.16
C LYS A 78 2.28 -9.26 3.66
N VAL A 79 3.36 -9.21 2.93
CA VAL A 79 3.35 -9.11 1.46
C VAL A 79 4.31 -10.18 0.93
N GLY A 80 3.75 -11.28 0.40
CA GLY A 80 4.57 -12.42 0.03
C GLY A 80 5.38 -12.91 1.23
N PRO A 81 6.70 -13.03 1.10
CA PRO A 81 7.55 -13.48 2.21
C PRO A 81 7.89 -12.38 3.22
N ILE A 82 7.50 -11.14 2.96
CA ILE A 82 7.86 -10.00 3.81
C ILE A 82 6.79 -9.79 4.86
N VAL A 83 7.18 -9.89 6.14
CA VAL A 83 6.28 -9.65 7.27
C VAL A 83 6.93 -8.62 8.18
N ALA A 84 6.25 -7.51 8.42
CA ALA A 84 6.79 -6.46 9.25
C ALA A 84 5.69 -5.59 9.85
N LEU A 85 5.95 -5.07 11.04
CA LEU A 85 5.11 -4.04 11.64
C LEU A 85 5.25 -2.77 10.80
N THR A 86 4.15 -2.25 10.31
CA THR A 86 4.14 -1.17 9.33
C THR A 86 3.23 -0.05 9.81
N ARG A 87 3.68 1.18 9.64
CA ARG A 87 2.89 2.37 9.99
C ARG A 87 2.03 2.77 8.79
N PHE A 88 0.75 2.92 9.05
CA PHE A 88 -0.21 3.42 8.06
C PHE A 88 -0.84 4.69 8.59
N HIS A 89 -0.82 5.75 7.79
CA HIS A 89 -1.57 6.96 8.09
C HIS A 89 -3.00 6.75 7.59
N VAL A 90 -3.96 7.08 8.43
CA VAL A 90 -5.36 6.76 8.18
C VAL A 90 -6.06 7.96 7.56
N ILE A 91 -6.74 7.74 6.45
CA ILE A 91 -7.49 8.79 5.76
C ILE A 91 -8.98 8.45 5.75
N ASN A 92 -9.80 9.48 5.89
CA ASN A 92 -11.27 9.34 5.83
C ASN A 92 -11.78 10.01 4.55
N SER A 93 -11.37 9.43 3.42
CA SER A 93 -11.76 9.90 2.10
C SER A 93 -12.07 8.71 1.22
N GLU A 94 -12.93 8.91 0.24
CA GLU A 94 -13.18 7.86 -0.74
C GLU A 94 -12.02 7.78 -1.72
N VAL A 95 -11.41 6.61 -1.79
CA VAL A 95 -10.28 6.36 -2.68
C VAL A 95 -10.47 4.99 -3.33
N SER A 96 -9.79 4.79 -4.46
CA SER A 96 -9.92 3.55 -5.24
C SER A 96 -9.11 2.39 -4.68
N TYR A 97 -8.31 2.63 -3.64
CA TYR A 97 -7.49 1.59 -3.02
C TYR A 97 -7.93 1.37 -1.57
N HIS A 98 -7.64 0.20 -1.02
CA HIS A 98 -7.86 -0.07 0.40
C HIS A 98 -6.64 0.33 1.23
N VAL A 99 -5.46 0.17 0.65
CA VAL A 99 -4.17 0.46 1.25
C VAL A 99 -3.28 1.04 0.17
N LEU A 100 -2.45 2.01 0.53
CA LEU A 100 -1.44 2.54 -0.37
C LEU A 100 -0.08 2.32 0.27
N LEU A 101 0.81 1.64 -0.45
CA LEU A 101 2.17 1.38 -0.01
C LEU A 101 3.09 2.35 -0.73
N GLY A 102 3.58 3.33 0.02
CA GLY A 102 4.46 4.37 -0.50
C GLY A 102 5.93 4.05 -0.28
N ARG A 103 6.77 5.09 -0.43
CA ARG A 103 8.21 4.94 -0.26
C ARG A 103 8.63 4.37 1.10
N PRO A 104 7.96 4.67 2.24
CA PRO A 104 8.44 4.12 3.51
C PRO A 104 8.50 2.60 3.51
N TRP A 105 7.48 1.93 2.97
CA TRP A 105 7.49 0.47 2.89
C TRP A 105 8.49 -0.04 1.86
N LEU A 106 8.50 0.59 0.68
CA LEU A 106 9.40 0.17 -0.39
C LEU A 106 10.87 0.32 0.01
N HIS A 107 11.23 1.45 0.61
CA HIS A 107 12.62 1.71 1.01
C HIS A 107 13.05 0.84 2.18
N LYS A 108 12.18 0.63 3.14
CA LYS A 108 12.49 -0.21 4.30
C LYS A 108 12.91 -1.62 3.86
N HIS A 109 12.25 -2.15 2.84
CA HIS A 109 12.49 -3.51 2.38
C HIS A 109 13.33 -3.58 1.11
N HIS A 110 13.90 -2.45 0.67
CA HIS A 110 14.75 -2.36 -0.51
C HIS A 110 14.08 -2.93 -1.75
N LEU A 111 12.84 -2.53 -1.97
CA LEU A 111 12.02 -3.03 -3.06
C LEU A 111 11.92 -2.02 -4.19
N ILE A 112 11.90 -2.52 -5.42
CA ILE A 112 11.76 -1.73 -6.63
C ILE A 112 10.52 -2.20 -7.37
N PRO A 113 9.49 -1.35 -7.50
CA PRO A 113 8.30 -1.70 -8.25
C PRO A 113 8.52 -1.52 -9.75
N SER A 114 7.87 -2.36 -10.52
CA SER A 114 7.84 -2.25 -11.97
C SER A 114 6.40 -2.36 -12.44
N THR A 115 5.81 -1.26 -12.87
CA THR A 115 4.45 -1.28 -13.41
C THR A 115 4.42 -2.01 -14.75
N TYR A 116 5.50 -1.90 -15.51
CA TYR A 116 5.62 -2.62 -16.78
C TYR A 116 5.56 -4.13 -16.57
N HIS A 117 6.34 -4.64 -15.62
CA HIS A 117 6.38 -6.09 -15.33
C HIS A 117 5.32 -6.52 -14.33
N GLN A 118 4.56 -5.57 -13.78
CA GLN A 118 3.50 -5.84 -12.80
C GLN A 118 4.01 -6.69 -11.63
N CYS A 119 5.08 -6.20 -10.99
CA CYS A 119 5.66 -6.87 -9.83
C CYS A 119 6.49 -5.90 -9.03
N VAL A 120 6.86 -6.34 -7.85
CA VAL A 120 7.84 -5.67 -6.99
C VAL A 120 9.03 -6.63 -6.84
N LYS A 121 10.24 -6.11 -7.00
CA LYS A 121 11.46 -6.92 -6.95
C LYS A 121 12.38 -6.42 -5.85
N GLY A 122 13.12 -7.33 -5.26
CA GLY A 122 14.12 -6.98 -4.26
C GLY A 122 14.94 -8.18 -3.86
N ARG A 123 15.81 -8.00 -2.88
CA ARG A 123 16.59 -9.10 -2.30
C ARG A 123 16.07 -9.41 -0.92
N LEU A 124 15.90 -10.68 -0.65
CA LEU A 124 15.48 -11.18 0.65
C LEU A 124 16.45 -12.27 1.07
N ASN A 125 17.14 -12.05 2.18
CA ASN A 125 18.15 -12.98 2.68
C ASN A 125 19.21 -13.32 1.61
N GLY A 126 19.62 -12.31 0.84
CA GLY A 126 20.65 -12.47 -0.21
C GLY A 126 20.14 -13.02 -1.52
N SER A 127 18.90 -13.44 -1.61
CA SER A 127 18.30 -13.98 -2.84
C SER A 127 17.33 -13.00 -3.46
N LEU A 128 17.23 -13.04 -4.79
CA LEU A 128 16.25 -12.23 -5.49
C LEU A 128 14.83 -12.71 -5.18
N ALA A 129 13.96 -11.77 -4.87
CA ALA A 129 12.56 -12.04 -4.62
C ALA A 129 11.72 -11.21 -5.58
N ARG A 130 10.64 -11.80 -6.07
CA ARG A 130 9.69 -11.14 -6.95
C ARG A 130 8.29 -11.37 -6.41
N ILE A 131 7.57 -10.27 -6.19
CA ILE A 131 6.19 -10.32 -5.71
C ILE A 131 5.31 -9.85 -6.87
N PRO A 132 4.53 -10.75 -7.48
CA PRO A 132 3.69 -10.38 -8.62
C PRO A 132 2.46 -9.59 -8.20
N ALA A 133 1.94 -8.82 -9.13
CA ALA A 133 0.70 -8.09 -8.93
C ALA A 133 -0.48 -9.03 -8.76
N ASN A 134 -1.49 -8.55 -8.04
CA ASN A 134 -2.76 -9.24 -7.93
C ASN A 134 -3.65 -8.82 -9.09
N HIS A 135 -3.81 -9.70 -10.07
CA HIS A 135 -4.64 -9.42 -11.25
C HIS A 135 -6.14 -9.53 -10.97
N ASN A 136 -6.51 -10.00 -9.79
CA ASN A 136 -7.91 -10.14 -9.36
C ASN A 136 -8.31 -9.05 -8.38
N SER A 137 -7.61 -7.90 -8.39
CA SER A 137 -7.83 -6.84 -7.41
C SER A 137 -9.22 -6.24 -7.43
N PHE A 138 -9.92 -6.37 -8.55
CA PHE A 138 -11.27 -5.82 -8.71
C PHE A 138 -12.36 -6.88 -8.86
N SER A 139 -12.04 -8.13 -8.68
CA SER A 139 -13.03 -9.21 -8.76
C SER A 139 -13.64 -9.54 -7.40
#